data_5fd08fd22d094d6b3df31e6286d7f480
#
_entry.id   5fd08fd22d094d6b3df31e6286d7f480
#
_cell.length_a   1.000
_cell.length_b   1.000
_cell.length_c   1.000
_cell.angle_alpha   90.00
_cell.angle_beta   90.00
_cell.angle_gamma   90.00
#
_symmetry.space_group_name_H-M   'P 1'
#
loop_
_entity.id
_entity.type
_entity.pdbx_description
1 polymer ?
#
loop_
_entity_poly.entity_id
_entity_poly.type
_entity_poly.pdbx_seq_one_letter_code
_entity_poly.pdbx_strand_id
1 'polypeptide(L)'
;NVTIAYDKLCMICDIRRRTGSETCVLWVPLKSTTCHLLCIFTLAAQAGPPSLDEGRQHWAFQPLTNPTVPEVKTKVWPKNDIDRFILARLEAAGLQPSAEADRATLIRRVTLDLIGLPPTPEEVEAFVRDASPRAYEKLIDQLLASPHYGERWGRHWLDLARYADTSGFHNDLDRPHAWKYRDYVIRSFNDDKPYARFIAEQIAGDEAEGASE
;
A
#
# COMPACT_ATOMS: atom_id res chain seq x y z
N ASN A 1 16.60 25.59 29.80
CA ASN A 1 16.67 24.23 29.18
C ASN A 1 15.62 23.24 29.72
N VAL A 2 14.79 23.62 30.68
CA VAL A 2 13.72 22.78 31.24
C VAL A 2 12.36 23.10 30.60
N THR A 3 12.20 24.31 30.04
CA THR A 3 10.91 24.77 29.45
C THR A 3 10.58 24.09 28.12
N ILE A 4 11.58 23.64 27.34
CA ILE A 4 11.36 22.98 26.02
C ILE A 4 10.82 21.54 26.16
N ALA A 5 11.04 20.91 27.32
CA ALA A 5 10.54 19.54 27.56
C ALA A 5 9.03 19.51 27.87
N TYR A 6 8.45 20.61 28.36
CA TYR A 6 7.03 20.68 28.73
C TYR A 6 6.12 20.83 27.50
N ASP A 7 6.55 21.54 26.45
CA ASP A 7 5.76 21.75 25.23
C ASP A 7 5.59 20.45 24.40
N LYS A 8 6.54 19.53 24.46
CA LYS A 8 6.44 18.24 23.75
C LYS A 8 5.49 17.23 24.42
N LEU A 9 5.31 17.30 25.75
CA LEU A 9 4.33 16.46 26.44
C LEU A 9 2.89 16.95 26.20
N CYS A 10 2.69 18.25 25.98
CA CYS A 10 1.36 18.80 25.67
C CYS A 10 0.86 18.35 24.28
N MET A 11 1.78 18.14 23.33
CA MET A 11 1.42 17.71 21.96
C MET A 11 0.89 16.26 21.91
N ILE A 12 1.32 15.39 22.82
CA ILE A 12 0.83 14.00 22.93
C ILE A 12 -0.60 13.94 23.50
N CYS A 13 -0.96 14.87 24.39
CA CYS A 13 -2.33 14.98 24.91
C CYS A 13 -3.33 15.48 23.85
N ASP A 14 -2.91 16.33 22.91
CA ASP A 14 -3.78 16.88 21.89
C ASP A 14 -4.13 15.87 20.77
N ILE A 15 -3.23 14.95 20.48
CA ILE A 15 -3.49 13.86 19.52
C ILE A 15 -4.54 12.88 20.07
N ARG A 16 -4.59 12.65 21.38
CA ARG A 16 -5.59 11.75 22.01
C ARG A 16 -7.00 12.34 22.06
N ARG A 17 -7.14 13.67 22.04
CA ARG A 17 -8.44 14.34 22.01
C ARG A 17 -9.20 14.18 20.68
N ARG A 18 -8.49 13.84 19.61
CA ARG A 18 -9.09 13.65 18.27
C ARG A 18 -9.60 12.23 17.99
N THR A 19 -9.32 11.26 18.86
CA THR A 19 -9.67 9.84 18.63
C THR A 19 -10.83 9.33 19.47
N GLY A 20 -11.57 10.20 20.19
CA GLY A 20 -12.89 9.86 20.74
C GLY A 20 -12.93 8.87 21.90
N SER A 21 -11.83 8.60 22.63
CA SER A 21 -11.88 7.79 23.85
C SER A 21 -11.97 8.70 25.07
N GLU A 22 -13.15 8.85 25.63
CA GLU A 22 -13.39 9.54 26.91
C GLU A 22 -12.83 8.73 28.08
N THR A 23 -11.60 9.01 28.49
CA THR A 23 -11.14 8.71 29.83
C THR A 23 -10.59 9.99 30.44
N CYS A 24 -11.45 10.56 31.29
CA CYS A 24 -11.11 11.73 32.10
C CYS A 24 -10.00 11.36 33.10
N VAL A 25 -8.77 11.83 32.89
CA VAL A 25 -7.69 11.71 33.85
C VAL A 25 -7.70 12.96 34.71
N LEU A 26 -8.05 12.79 35.99
CA LEU A 26 -7.95 13.84 37.01
C LEU A 26 -6.50 14.34 37.09
N TRP A 27 -6.34 15.63 36.86
CA TRP A 27 -5.07 16.32 36.97
C TRP A 27 -4.76 16.55 38.46
N VAL A 28 -3.78 15.84 38.99
CA VAL A 28 -3.24 16.10 40.33
C VAL A 28 -1.81 16.59 40.14
N PRO A 29 -1.45 17.78 40.62
CA PRO A 29 -0.10 18.29 40.54
C PRO A 29 0.78 17.62 41.61
N LEU A 30 1.39 16.48 41.31
CA LEU A 30 2.36 15.86 42.15
C LEU A 30 3.78 16.22 41.67
N LYS A 31 4.45 17.06 42.46
CA LYS A 31 5.89 17.29 42.38
C LYS A 31 6.58 16.08 43.05
N SER A 32 6.89 15.06 42.31
CA SER A 32 7.78 13.99 42.82
C SER A 32 7.98 12.86 41.79
N THR A 33 9.05 12.17 41.87
CA THR A 33 9.49 10.95 41.17
C THR A 33 8.41 9.85 41.04
N THR A 34 7.39 9.87 41.85
CA THR A 34 6.19 8.99 41.79
C THR A 34 5.35 9.18 40.53
N CYS A 35 5.36 10.36 39.90
CA CYS A 35 4.61 10.61 38.66
C CYS A 35 5.19 9.84 37.45
N HIS A 36 6.51 9.64 37.42
CA HIS A 36 7.17 8.86 36.36
C HIS A 36 6.85 7.37 36.44
N LEU A 37 6.75 6.83 37.66
CA LEU A 37 6.39 5.43 37.90
C LEU A 37 4.91 5.15 37.56
N LEU A 38 3.98 6.07 37.85
CA LEU A 38 2.57 5.93 37.45
C LEU A 38 2.38 6.03 35.94
N CYS A 39 3.10 6.91 35.23
CA CYS A 39 3.05 7.00 33.75
C CYS A 39 3.59 5.73 33.09
N ILE A 40 4.60 5.08 33.65
CA ILE A 40 5.14 3.81 33.13
C ILE A 40 4.13 2.67 33.32
N PHE A 41 3.40 2.63 34.42
CA PHE A 41 2.38 1.61 34.68
C PHE A 41 1.11 1.79 33.82
N THR A 42 0.73 3.00 33.46
CA THR A 42 -0.45 3.23 32.59
C THR A 42 -0.16 2.98 31.10
N LEU A 43 1.12 2.96 30.66
CA LEU A 43 1.48 2.54 29.31
C LEU A 43 1.47 1.01 29.12
N ALA A 44 1.46 0.24 30.21
CA ALA A 44 1.50 -1.23 30.16
C ALA A 44 0.12 -1.91 30.07
N ALA A 45 -0.98 -1.15 30.02
CA ALA A 45 -2.28 -1.69 29.61
C ALA A 45 -2.33 -1.79 28.08
N GLN A 46 -1.42 -2.56 27.49
CA GLN A 46 -1.58 -3.03 26.13
C GLN A 46 -2.77 -3.98 26.16
N ALA A 47 -3.81 -3.66 25.40
CA ALA A 47 -4.87 -4.62 25.15
C ALA A 47 -4.21 -5.92 24.70
N GLY A 48 -4.52 -7.02 25.37
CA GLY A 48 -4.04 -8.34 24.97
C GLY A 48 -4.41 -8.62 23.51
N PRO A 49 -3.84 -9.65 22.89
CA PRO A 49 -4.24 -10.00 21.53
C PRO A 49 -5.76 -10.16 21.48
N PRO A 50 -6.42 -9.70 20.40
CA PRO A 50 -7.88 -9.81 20.26
C PRO A 50 -8.30 -11.27 20.44
N SER A 51 -9.45 -11.49 21.06
CA SER A 51 -10.02 -12.83 21.19
C SER A 51 -10.30 -13.42 19.79
N LEU A 52 -10.40 -14.74 19.67
CA LEU A 52 -10.71 -15.38 18.39
C LEU A 52 -12.05 -14.87 17.80
N ASP A 53 -13.02 -14.56 18.65
CA ASP A 53 -14.32 -14.05 18.20
C ASP A 53 -14.24 -12.61 17.72
N GLU A 54 -13.46 -11.75 18.36
CA GLU A 54 -13.15 -10.41 17.88
C GLU A 54 -12.35 -10.48 16.56
N GLY A 55 -11.40 -11.40 16.47
CA GLY A 55 -10.65 -11.65 15.23
C GLY A 55 -11.56 -12.04 14.06
N ARG A 56 -12.54 -12.92 14.29
CA ARG A 56 -13.52 -13.33 13.28
C ARG A 56 -14.41 -12.18 12.79
N GLN A 57 -14.66 -11.17 13.63
CA GLN A 57 -15.47 -9.99 13.27
C GLN A 57 -14.67 -8.95 12.48
N HIS A 58 -13.33 -9.10 12.37
CA HIS A 58 -12.52 -8.18 11.60
C HIS A 58 -12.96 -8.18 10.13
N TRP A 59 -13.02 -7.01 9.53
CA TRP A 59 -13.54 -6.82 8.17
C TRP A 59 -12.90 -7.73 7.11
N ALA A 60 -11.60 -8.05 7.26
CA ALA A 60 -10.86 -8.89 6.32
C ALA A 60 -11.31 -10.37 6.31
N PHE A 61 -12.01 -10.82 7.36
CA PHE A 61 -12.52 -12.18 7.48
C PHE A 61 -14.05 -12.27 7.31
N GLN A 62 -14.69 -11.13 7.02
CA GLN A 62 -16.11 -11.13 6.69
C GLN A 62 -16.33 -11.50 5.22
N PRO A 63 -17.43 -12.16 4.89
CA PRO A 63 -17.81 -12.42 3.50
C PRO A 63 -17.85 -11.12 2.69
N LEU A 64 -17.37 -11.17 1.45
CA LEU A 64 -17.42 -10.03 0.54
C LEU A 64 -18.88 -9.63 0.29
N THR A 65 -19.17 -8.36 0.46
CA THR A 65 -20.48 -7.78 0.15
C THR A 65 -20.33 -6.79 -1.00
N ASN A 66 -21.40 -6.59 -1.75
CA ASN A 66 -21.42 -5.58 -2.81
C ASN A 66 -21.91 -4.25 -2.18
N PRO A 67 -21.01 -3.30 -1.87
CA PRO A 67 -21.40 -2.07 -1.20
C PRO A 67 -22.22 -1.19 -2.15
N THR A 68 -23.22 -0.49 -1.60
CA THR A 68 -23.94 0.52 -2.37
C THR A 68 -23.01 1.70 -2.69
N VAL A 69 -22.90 2.03 -3.98
CA VAL A 69 -22.11 3.18 -4.44
C VAL A 69 -22.72 4.46 -3.89
N PRO A 70 -21.98 5.30 -3.16
CA PRO A 70 -22.51 6.50 -2.52
C PRO A 70 -22.89 7.57 -3.54
N GLU A 71 -23.95 8.32 -3.22
CA GLU A 71 -24.29 9.55 -3.93
C GLU A 71 -23.31 10.66 -3.53
N VAL A 72 -22.82 11.39 -4.53
CA VAL A 72 -21.86 12.50 -4.36
C VAL A 72 -22.41 13.78 -4.97
N LYS A 73 -22.05 14.92 -4.38
CA LYS A 73 -22.51 16.26 -4.83
C LYS A 73 -21.85 16.64 -6.17
N THR A 74 -20.54 16.43 -6.27
CA THR A 74 -19.75 16.75 -7.46
C THR A 74 -19.80 15.58 -8.45
N LYS A 75 -20.59 15.69 -9.50
CA LYS A 75 -20.80 14.60 -10.49
C LYS A 75 -19.78 14.55 -11.64
N VAL A 76 -19.00 15.61 -11.82
CA VAL A 76 -18.06 15.75 -12.96
C VAL A 76 -16.70 15.10 -12.68
N TRP A 77 -16.26 15.10 -11.43
CA TRP A 77 -14.93 14.59 -11.06
C TRP A 77 -14.82 13.05 -11.11
N PRO A 78 -15.80 12.28 -10.58
CA PRO A 78 -15.68 10.81 -10.57
C PRO A 78 -15.73 10.24 -11.98
N LYS A 79 -14.76 9.39 -12.33
CA LYS A 79 -14.70 8.65 -13.60
C LYS A 79 -15.21 7.21 -13.46
N ASN A 80 -15.21 6.69 -12.21
CA ASN A 80 -15.67 5.34 -11.88
C ASN A 80 -16.27 5.31 -10.46
N ASP A 81 -16.74 4.13 -10.02
CA ASP A 81 -17.37 3.98 -8.70
C ASP A 81 -16.39 4.12 -7.55
N ILE A 82 -15.11 3.76 -7.73
CA ILE A 82 -14.06 3.94 -6.72
C ILE A 82 -13.91 5.43 -6.40
N ASP A 83 -13.90 6.27 -7.43
CA ASP A 83 -13.82 7.72 -7.26
C ASP A 83 -15.00 8.27 -6.45
N ARG A 84 -16.19 7.68 -6.57
CA ARG A 84 -17.36 8.07 -5.76
C ARG A 84 -17.18 7.76 -4.29
N PHE A 85 -16.60 6.60 -3.95
CA PHE A 85 -16.29 6.27 -2.55
C PHE A 85 -15.25 7.24 -1.97
N ILE A 86 -14.23 7.60 -2.76
CA ILE A 86 -13.20 8.56 -2.34
C ILE A 86 -13.84 9.95 -2.17
N LEU A 87 -14.60 10.40 -3.16
CA LEU A 87 -15.21 11.74 -3.15
C LEU A 87 -16.22 11.90 -2.02
N ALA A 88 -17.02 10.88 -1.73
CA ALA A 88 -17.96 10.92 -0.60
C ALA A 88 -17.24 11.16 0.74
N ARG A 89 -16.06 10.56 0.93
CA ARG A 89 -15.23 10.80 2.13
C ARG A 89 -14.62 12.19 2.15
N LEU A 90 -14.15 12.69 1.00
CA LEU A 90 -13.65 14.06 0.88
C LEU A 90 -14.75 15.07 1.20
N GLU A 91 -15.93 14.93 0.61
CA GLU A 91 -17.08 15.80 0.85
C GLU A 91 -17.53 15.78 2.33
N ALA A 92 -17.54 14.61 2.97
CA ALA A 92 -17.85 14.47 4.39
C ALA A 92 -16.82 15.19 5.28
N ALA A 93 -15.55 15.24 4.85
CA ALA A 93 -14.47 15.97 5.53
C ALA A 93 -14.41 17.45 5.16
N GLY A 94 -15.28 17.95 4.27
CA GLY A 94 -15.23 19.33 3.75
C GLY A 94 -14.04 19.61 2.84
N LEU A 95 -13.44 18.56 2.26
CA LEU A 95 -12.29 18.66 1.37
C LEU A 95 -12.71 18.57 -0.09
N GLN A 96 -11.89 19.12 -0.97
CA GLN A 96 -12.04 19.03 -2.41
C GLN A 96 -10.89 18.19 -3.01
N PRO A 97 -11.13 17.46 -4.12
CA PRO A 97 -10.06 16.84 -4.86
C PRO A 97 -9.04 17.87 -5.33
N SER A 98 -7.76 17.48 -5.35
CA SER A 98 -6.72 18.31 -5.97
C SER A 98 -6.93 18.40 -7.48
N ALA A 99 -6.38 19.46 -8.10
CA ALA A 99 -6.35 19.59 -9.54
C ALA A 99 -5.58 18.41 -10.19
N GLU A 100 -5.92 18.08 -11.42
CA GLU A 100 -5.18 17.07 -12.19
C GLU A 100 -3.70 17.48 -12.32
N ALA A 101 -2.82 16.47 -12.30
CA ALA A 101 -1.40 16.69 -12.50
C ALA A 101 -1.12 17.15 -13.94
N ASP A 102 -0.11 18.01 -14.11
CA ASP A 102 0.39 18.32 -15.45
C ASP A 102 0.96 17.06 -16.13
N ARG A 103 1.10 17.12 -17.46
CA ARG A 103 1.49 15.95 -18.25
C ARG A 103 2.88 15.42 -17.91
N ALA A 104 3.84 16.28 -17.59
CA ALA A 104 5.19 15.85 -17.21
C ALA A 104 5.18 15.13 -15.84
N THR A 105 4.40 15.64 -14.90
CA THR A 105 4.18 14.98 -13.61
C THR A 105 3.43 13.65 -13.79
N LEU A 106 2.43 13.61 -14.69
CA LEU A 106 1.62 12.42 -14.93
C LEU A 106 2.45 11.27 -15.50
N ILE A 107 3.24 11.51 -16.57
CA ILE A 107 4.11 10.47 -17.15
C ILE A 107 5.11 9.98 -16.11
N ARG A 108 5.74 10.88 -15.35
CA ARG A 108 6.68 10.48 -14.30
C ARG A 108 6.05 9.55 -13.29
N ARG A 109 4.83 9.87 -12.82
CA ARG A 109 4.12 9.05 -11.83
C ARG A 109 3.79 7.67 -12.38
N VAL A 110 3.15 7.60 -13.55
CA VAL A 110 2.71 6.32 -14.11
C VAL A 110 3.88 5.42 -14.49
N THR A 111 4.99 5.97 -14.98
CA THR A 111 6.18 5.20 -15.35
C THR A 111 6.84 4.61 -14.09
N LEU A 112 7.04 5.41 -13.04
CA LEU A 112 7.56 4.92 -11.76
C LEU A 112 6.63 3.89 -11.09
N ASP A 113 5.33 4.03 -11.26
CA ASP A 113 4.34 3.10 -10.68
C ASP A 113 4.34 1.76 -11.43
N LEU A 114 4.25 1.78 -12.76
CA LEU A 114 4.12 0.57 -13.57
C LEU A 114 5.41 -0.19 -13.77
N ILE A 115 6.53 0.51 -14.04
CA ILE A 115 7.82 -0.15 -14.35
C ILE A 115 8.93 0.16 -13.35
N GLY A 116 8.70 1.06 -12.38
CA GLY A 116 9.67 1.38 -11.33
C GLY A 116 10.86 2.23 -11.78
N LEU A 117 10.89 2.66 -13.04
CA LEU A 117 11.94 3.48 -13.65
C LEU A 117 11.41 4.86 -14.00
N PRO A 118 12.23 5.92 -13.96
CA PRO A 118 11.82 7.22 -14.46
C PRO A 118 11.73 7.21 -16.00
N PRO A 119 10.85 8.00 -16.62
CA PRO A 119 10.82 8.18 -18.06
C PRO A 119 12.09 8.93 -18.53
N THR A 120 12.52 8.69 -19.77
CA THR A 120 13.57 9.48 -20.40
C THR A 120 13.07 10.89 -20.74
N PRO A 121 13.97 11.87 -20.92
CA PRO A 121 13.58 13.21 -21.35
C PRO A 121 12.80 13.20 -22.67
N GLU A 122 13.17 12.35 -23.62
CA GLU A 122 12.54 12.20 -24.92
C GLU A 122 11.11 11.66 -24.80
N GLU A 123 10.89 10.68 -23.93
CA GLU A 123 9.55 10.15 -23.63
C GLU A 123 8.65 11.21 -23.00
N VAL A 124 9.20 11.99 -22.07
CA VAL A 124 8.46 13.12 -21.45
C VAL A 124 8.06 14.14 -22.51
N GLU A 125 8.99 14.56 -23.36
CA GLU A 125 8.70 15.52 -24.43
C GLU A 125 7.67 14.97 -25.43
N ALA A 126 7.80 13.72 -25.84
CA ALA A 126 6.87 13.08 -26.75
C ALA A 126 5.44 13.03 -26.16
N PHE A 127 5.31 12.62 -24.89
CA PHE A 127 4.03 12.58 -24.22
C PHE A 127 3.43 13.97 -23.99
N VAL A 128 4.25 14.96 -23.62
CA VAL A 128 3.77 16.34 -23.43
C VAL A 128 3.25 16.94 -24.73
N ARG A 129 3.89 16.63 -25.88
CA ARG A 129 3.49 17.12 -27.23
C ARG A 129 2.32 16.35 -27.82
N ASP A 130 2.04 15.11 -27.40
CA ASP A 130 0.93 14.29 -27.95
C ASP A 130 -0.42 14.85 -27.50
N ALA A 131 -1.07 15.62 -28.37
CA ALA A 131 -2.39 16.19 -28.12
C ALA A 131 -3.55 15.21 -28.38
N SER A 132 -3.27 13.92 -28.66
CA SER A 132 -4.32 12.95 -28.93
C SER A 132 -5.16 12.69 -27.68
N PRO A 133 -6.49 12.49 -27.80
CA PRO A 133 -7.36 12.22 -26.66
C PRO A 133 -7.02 10.90 -25.94
N ARG A 134 -6.31 9.98 -26.61
CA ARG A 134 -5.90 8.69 -26.07
C ARG A 134 -4.41 8.61 -25.73
N ALA A 135 -3.72 9.75 -25.58
CA ALA A 135 -2.29 9.77 -25.30
C ALA A 135 -1.93 9.03 -24.00
N TYR A 136 -2.76 9.19 -22.97
CA TYR A 136 -2.52 8.55 -21.68
C TYR A 136 -2.75 7.04 -21.73
N GLU A 137 -3.81 6.58 -22.37
CA GLU A 137 -4.07 5.14 -22.56
C GLU A 137 -2.96 4.47 -23.38
N LYS A 138 -2.50 5.11 -24.46
CA LYS A 138 -1.36 4.60 -25.25
C LYS A 138 -0.09 4.48 -24.41
N LEU A 139 0.18 5.46 -23.54
CA LEU A 139 1.32 5.41 -22.62
C LEU A 139 1.19 4.23 -21.65
N ILE A 140 0.01 4.01 -21.08
CA ILE A 140 -0.25 2.88 -20.20
C ILE A 140 -0.04 1.56 -20.94
N ASP A 141 -0.60 1.40 -22.15
CA ASP A 141 -0.45 0.19 -22.96
C ASP A 141 1.03 -0.11 -23.26
N GLN A 142 1.84 0.91 -23.56
CA GLN A 142 3.29 0.79 -23.77
C GLN A 142 4.03 0.34 -22.51
N LEU A 143 3.69 0.92 -21.36
CA LEU A 143 4.33 0.57 -20.09
C LEU A 143 3.96 -0.85 -19.63
N LEU A 144 2.71 -1.27 -19.83
CA LEU A 144 2.27 -2.63 -19.53
C LEU A 144 2.93 -3.67 -20.44
N ALA A 145 3.24 -3.32 -21.69
CA ALA A 145 3.97 -4.18 -22.61
C ALA A 145 5.50 -4.21 -22.37
N SER A 146 6.00 -3.39 -21.46
CA SER A 146 7.43 -3.34 -21.13
C SER A 146 7.83 -4.56 -20.29
N PRO A 147 9.00 -5.20 -20.56
CA PRO A 147 9.52 -6.29 -19.73
C PRO A 147 9.76 -5.85 -18.27
N HIS A 148 10.02 -4.57 -18.04
CA HIS A 148 10.21 -4.01 -16.70
C HIS A 148 8.93 -4.01 -15.84
N TYR A 149 7.75 -4.18 -16.46
CA TYR A 149 6.50 -4.35 -15.72
C TYR A 149 6.56 -5.59 -14.81
N GLY A 150 6.94 -6.73 -15.36
CA GLY A 150 7.09 -7.96 -14.58
C GLY A 150 8.19 -7.88 -13.53
N GLU A 151 9.32 -7.21 -13.83
CA GLU A 151 10.38 -6.97 -12.84
C GLU A 151 9.86 -6.13 -11.65
N ARG A 152 9.11 -5.07 -11.95
CA ARG A 152 8.53 -4.18 -10.93
C ARG A 152 7.49 -4.89 -10.07
N TRP A 153 6.52 -5.57 -10.70
CA TRP A 153 5.39 -6.17 -10.01
C TRP A 153 5.71 -7.55 -9.42
N GLY A 154 6.57 -8.33 -10.07
CA GLY A 154 7.07 -9.59 -9.56
C GLY A 154 7.78 -9.44 -8.22
N ARG A 155 8.42 -8.31 -7.97
CA ARG A 155 9.04 -8.01 -6.67
C ARG A 155 8.06 -8.09 -5.50
N HIS A 156 6.82 -7.61 -5.67
CA HIS A 156 5.82 -7.69 -4.59
C HIS A 156 5.47 -9.14 -4.25
N TRP A 157 5.38 -10.00 -5.25
CA TRP A 157 5.18 -11.43 -5.02
C TRP A 157 6.39 -12.10 -4.38
N LEU A 158 7.60 -11.78 -4.85
CA LEU A 158 8.84 -12.32 -4.31
C LEU A 158 9.03 -11.94 -2.83
N ASP A 159 8.60 -10.73 -2.43
CA ASP A 159 8.57 -10.32 -1.02
C ASP A 159 7.61 -11.20 -0.18
N LEU A 160 6.43 -11.54 -0.70
CA LEU A 160 5.48 -12.45 -0.05
C LEU A 160 6.04 -13.86 0.07
N ALA A 161 6.67 -14.36 -0.99
CA ALA A 161 7.29 -15.68 -1.06
C ALA A 161 8.60 -15.78 -0.24
N ARG A 162 9.08 -14.66 0.33
CA ARG A 162 10.36 -14.59 1.05
C ARG A 162 11.53 -15.04 0.18
N TYR A 163 11.53 -14.66 -1.09
CA TYR A 163 12.60 -14.96 -2.03
C TYR A 163 13.93 -14.37 -1.57
N ALA A 164 15.00 -15.16 -1.69
CA ALA A 164 16.36 -14.71 -1.50
C ALA A 164 17.32 -15.57 -2.34
N ASP A 165 18.40 -14.98 -2.83
CA ASP A 165 19.47 -15.67 -3.57
C ASP A 165 20.40 -16.47 -2.66
N THR A 166 20.31 -16.25 -1.33
CA THR A 166 21.09 -16.97 -0.32
C THR A 166 20.18 -17.58 0.74
N SER A 167 20.73 -18.46 1.59
CA SER A 167 20.02 -19.06 2.72
C SER A 167 19.87 -18.11 3.92
N GLY A 168 20.50 -16.93 3.86
CA GLY A 168 20.41 -15.88 4.86
C GLY A 168 21.33 -16.08 6.07
N PHE A 169 21.03 -15.35 7.13
CA PHE A 169 21.90 -15.05 8.26
C PHE A 169 22.71 -16.23 8.86
N HIS A 170 22.16 -17.45 8.91
CA HIS A 170 22.78 -18.52 9.69
C HIS A 170 24.02 -19.13 9.01
N ASN A 171 23.99 -19.36 7.70
CA ASN A 171 25.08 -19.94 6.92
C ASN A 171 25.43 -19.13 5.67
N ASP A 172 24.56 -18.23 5.27
CA ASP A 172 24.65 -17.37 4.08
C ASP A 172 25.18 -18.08 2.81
N LEU A 173 24.70 -19.31 2.60
CA LEU A 173 25.06 -20.12 1.45
C LEU A 173 24.26 -19.67 0.22
N ASP A 174 24.93 -19.55 -0.93
CA ASP A 174 24.31 -19.26 -2.20
C ASP A 174 23.27 -20.33 -2.60
N ARG A 175 22.19 -19.87 -3.22
CA ARG A 175 21.16 -20.69 -3.85
C ARG A 175 21.27 -20.58 -5.37
N PRO A 176 22.12 -21.37 -6.01
CA PRO A 176 22.53 -21.17 -7.41
C PRO A 176 21.39 -21.31 -8.42
N HIS A 177 20.23 -21.83 -8.02
CA HIS A 177 19.05 -22.00 -8.88
C HIS A 177 17.85 -21.15 -8.48
N ALA A 178 17.96 -20.31 -7.45
CA ALA A 178 16.85 -19.48 -6.98
C ALA A 178 16.33 -18.52 -8.07
N TRP A 179 17.20 -18.03 -8.92
CA TRP A 179 16.85 -17.15 -10.05
C TRP A 179 15.80 -17.74 -11.00
N LYS A 180 15.71 -19.08 -11.15
CA LYS A 180 14.68 -19.72 -11.98
C LYS A 180 13.27 -19.38 -11.51
N TYR A 181 13.07 -19.36 -10.19
CA TYR A 181 11.78 -18.98 -9.60
C TYR A 181 11.49 -17.50 -9.80
N ARG A 182 12.48 -16.62 -9.58
CA ARG A 182 12.35 -15.19 -9.86
C ARG A 182 11.93 -14.94 -11.30
N ASP A 183 12.62 -15.56 -12.24
CA ASP A 183 12.36 -15.37 -13.67
C ASP A 183 11.00 -15.94 -14.08
N TYR A 184 10.55 -17.05 -13.46
CA TYR A 184 9.19 -17.56 -13.62
C TYR A 184 8.15 -16.53 -13.16
N VAL A 185 8.35 -15.90 -11.99
CA VAL A 185 7.44 -14.89 -11.45
C VAL A 185 7.41 -13.68 -12.40
N ILE A 186 8.55 -13.14 -12.83
CA ILE A 186 8.64 -12.02 -13.76
C ILE A 186 7.89 -12.31 -15.06
N ARG A 187 8.13 -13.48 -15.67
CA ARG A 187 7.42 -13.90 -16.88
C ARG A 187 5.91 -14.01 -16.65
N SER A 188 5.49 -14.57 -15.53
CA SER A 188 4.07 -14.70 -15.21
C SER A 188 3.33 -13.36 -15.18
N PHE A 189 3.97 -12.30 -14.67
CA PHE A 189 3.42 -10.95 -14.70
C PHE A 189 3.45 -10.33 -16.11
N ASN A 190 4.52 -10.52 -16.87
CA ASN A 190 4.62 -10.01 -18.24
C ASN A 190 3.65 -10.69 -19.21
N ASP A 191 3.35 -11.97 -18.98
CA ASP A 191 2.43 -12.77 -19.80
C ASP A 191 0.97 -12.64 -19.36
N ASP A 192 0.69 -11.75 -18.40
CA ASP A 192 -0.65 -11.58 -17.78
C ASP A 192 -1.28 -12.93 -17.41
N LYS A 193 -0.48 -13.81 -16.79
CA LYS A 193 -0.94 -15.16 -16.40
C LYS A 193 -2.14 -15.06 -15.47
N PRO A 194 -3.25 -15.78 -15.75
CA PRO A 194 -4.42 -15.80 -14.87
C PRO A 194 -4.04 -16.14 -13.43
N TYR A 195 -4.46 -15.31 -12.48
CA TYR A 195 -4.06 -15.44 -11.07
C TYR A 195 -4.38 -16.81 -10.47
N ALA A 196 -5.54 -17.39 -10.80
CA ALA A 196 -5.91 -18.72 -10.34
C ALA A 196 -4.91 -19.80 -10.81
N ARG A 197 -4.43 -19.70 -12.07
CA ARG A 197 -3.39 -20.58 -12.60
C ARG A 197 -2.06 -20.33 -11.92
N PHE A 198 -1.68 -19.09 -11.74
CA PHE A 198 -0.43 -18.72 -11.04
C PHE A 198 -0.39 -19.31 -9.63
N ILE A 199 -1.49 -19.21 -8.86
CA ILE A 199 -1.59 -19.79 -7.51
C ILE A 199 -1.54 -21.32 -7.55
N ALA A 200 -2.25 -21.96 -8.48
CA ALA A 200 -2.21 -23.43 -8.62
C ALA A 200 -0.77 -23.90 -8.89
N GLU A 201 -0.05 -23.23 -9.76
CA GLU A 201 1.36 -23.54 -10.05
C GLU A 201 2.30 -23.31 -8.85
N GLN A 202 1.97 -22.39 -7.92
CA GLN A 202 2.74 -22.21 -6.67
C GLN A 202 2.55 -23.38 -5.69
N ILE A 203 1.40 -24.06 -5.72
CA ILE A 203 1.03 -25.08 -4.74
C ILE A 203 1.33 -26.47 -5.28
N ALA A 204 1.06 -26.73 -6.57
CA ALA A 204 1.10 -28.03 -7.22
C ALA A 204 1.65 -27.91 -8.65
N GLY A 205 2.70 -27.12 -8.85
CA GLY A 205 3.28 -26.89 -10.18
C GLY A 205 3.88 -28.13 -10.81
N ASP A 206 4.39 -29.05 -10.01
CA ASP A 206 4.94 -30.34 -10.41
C ASP A 206 3.85 -31.34 -10.86
N GLU A 207 2.60 -31.15 -10.45
CA GLU A 207 1.44 -31.97 -10.87
C GLU A 207 0.69 -31.35 -12.06
N ALA A 208 1.06 -30.14 -12.51
CA ALA A 208 0.38 -29.48 -13.62
C ALA A 208 0.70 -30.15 -14.96
N GLU A 209 -0.32 -30.30 -15.85
CA GLU A 209 -0.11 -30.74 -17.21
C GLU A 209 0.90 -29.89 -17.95
N GLY A 210 1.98 -30.48 -18.46
CA GLY A 210 3.05 -29.77 -19.14
C GLY A 210 4.11 -29.16 -18.22
N ALA A 211 4.15 -29.54 -16.94
CA ALA A 211 5.25 -29.19 -16.07
C ALA A 211 6.58 -29.66 -16.67
N SER A 212 7.50 -28.73 -16.91
CA SER A 212 8.88 -29.02 -17.31
C SER A 212 9.80 -28.87 -16.10
N GLU A 213 10.76 -29.76 -15.96
CA GLU A 213 11.82 -29.68 -14.94
C GLU A 213 12.61 -28.36 -14.99
#